data_d04e527c45945b544acae553a6cf5b61
#
_entry.id   d04e527c45945b544acae553a6cf5b61
#
_cell.length_a   1.000
_cell.length_b   1.000
_cell.length_c   1.000
_cell.angle_alpha   90.00
_cell.angle_beta   90.00
_cell.angle_gamma   90.00
#
_symmetry.space_group_name_H-M   'P 1'
#
loop_
_entity.id
_entity.type
_entity.pdbx_description
1 polymer ?
#
loop_
_entity_poly.entity_id
_entity_poly.type
_entity_poly.pdbx_seq_one_letter_code
_entity_poly.pdbx_strand_id
1 'polypeptide(L)'
;MQITINRSGENHGPYTIEQARELLANGTLQETDLAHYEGAADWLPLKDVPGLNENAAPAAEKKSGPATFPCTGCGGDLLFKPGAAKMECPYCGAEVDCPAPTGEVLEHDFESQLAALETGATTTVVAEVNCEACGATSQLEANQTSGECAFCGTPFVQQPQTANVLCPQAVLPFAVTREEGLGHFREWINGLWFAPNKLKQFARDISKLKGLYIPYWTYDSDTITDYMGQRGVHYYETEHYTDSKGHSQTRQVRRTRWYPAAGRVWVDFNDILVPASDTLPRKYVDELEPWDLPALTPYADEYLSGFQSESYTTDLRAGFNLAKDKMVPDIDSKIRWDIGGDEQRIHSKTTYYQNITFKYILLPVWISAYRFKERTFQFLVNARTGEVQGERPWSWIKITLLVLLIIALIGTIVYFANQ
;
A
#
# COMPACT_ATOMS: atom_id res chain seq x y z
N MET A 1 -34.58 26.13 -19.18
CA MET A 1 -35.05 24.76 -19.41
C MET A 1 -36.50 24.70 -18.92
N GLN A 2 -37.42 24.13 -19.73
CA GLN A 2 -38.81 23.92 -19.35
C GLN A 2 -39.01 22.42 -19.03
N ILE A 3 -39.74 22.16 -17.96
CA ILE A 3 -39.92 20.78 -17.42
C ILE A 3 -41.42 20.49 -17.43
N THR A 4 -41.84 19.42 -18.07
CA THR A 4 -43.19 18.88 -18.01
C THR A 4 -43.19 17.72 -17.02
N ILE A 5 -44.14 17.69 -16.10
CA ILE A 5 -44.23 16.72 -15.03
C ILE A 5 -45.44 15.83 -15.25
N ASN A 6 -45.24 14.52 -15.17
CA ASN A 6 -46.33 13.54 -15.20
C ASN A 6 -46.56 12.96 -13.81
N ARG A 7 -47.77 13.10 -13.33
CA ARG A 7 -48.23 12.48 -12.09
C ARG A 7 -49.50 11.69 -12.38
N SER A 8 -49.46 10.40 -12.10
CA SER A 8 -50.61 9.50 -12.27
C SER A 8 -51.22 9.48 -13.70
N GLY A 9 -50.40 9.77 -14.73
CA GLY A 9 -50.81 9.78 -16.11
C GLY A 9 -51.28 11.16 -16.65
N GLU A 10 -51.32 12.19 -15.81
CA GLU A 10 -51.63 13.55 -16.22
C GLU A 10 -50.37 14.42 -16.31
N ASN A 11 -50.24 15.18 -17.40
CA ASN A 11 -49.10 16.07 -17.62
C ASN A 11 -49.41 17.46 -17.07
N HIS A 12 -48.49 18.00 -16.26
CA HIS A 12 -48.56 19.32 -15.67
C HIS A 12 -47.38 20.19 -16.14
N GLY A 13 -47.57 21.46 -16.35
CA GLY A 13 -46.54 22.41 -16.79
C GLY A 13 -46.80 22.92 -18.20
N PRO A 14 -45.80 23.44 -18.92
CA PRO A 14 -44.36 23.40 -18.55
C PRO A 14 -44.00 24.36 -17.41
N TYR A 15 -43.10 23.91 -16.52
CA TYR A 15 -42.55 24.72 -15.43
C TYR A 15 -41.09 25.12 -15.70
N THR A 16 -40.66 26.25 -15.17
CA THR A 16 -39.23 26.58 -15.10
C THR A 16 -38.57 25.78 -13.96
N ILE A 17 -37.23 25.70 -13.95
CA ILE A 17 -36.49 25.04 -12.86
C ILE A 17 -36.83 25.66 -11.50
N GLU A 18 -36.92 27.00 -11.42
CA GLU A 18 -37.26 27.73 -10.21
C GLU A 18 -38.67 27.40 -9.71
N GLN A 19 -39.63 27.34 -10.62
CA GLN A 19 -41.01 26.97 -10.29
C GLN A 19 -41.13 25.53 -9.83
N ALA A 20 -40.43 24.59 -10.49
CA ALA A 20 -40.41 23.19 -10.09
C ALA A 20 -39.78 23.02 -8.71
N ARG A 21 -38.72 23.75 -8.40
CA ARG A 21 -38.07 23.77 -7.09
C ARG A 21 -38.97 24.29 -5.98
N GLU A 22 -39.70 25.40 -6.24
CA GLU A 22 -40.66 25.95 -5.28
C GLU A 22 -41.84 24.99 -5.02
N LEU A 23 -42.31 24.30 -6.05
CA LEU A 23 -43.38 23.29 -5.95
C LEU A 23 -42.91 22.00 -5.23
N LEU A 24 -41.65 21.64 -5.32
CA LEU A 24 -41.03 20.59 -4.52
C LEU A 24 -40.90 21.01 -3.05
N ALA A 25 -40.42 22.22 -2.78
CA ALA A 25 -40.22 22.75 -1.44
C ALA A 25 -41.53 22.87 -0.63
N ASN A 26 -42.64 23.22 -1.30
CA ASN A 26 -43.94 23.29 -0.67
C ASN A 26 -44.73 21.98 -0.67
N GLY A 27 -44.14 20.86 -1.16
CA GLY A 27 -44.76 19.53 -1.17
C GLY A 27 -45.84 19.33 -2.23
N THR A 28 -46.03 20.26 -3.14
CA THR A 28 -46.99 20.11 -4.27
C THR A 28 -46.50 19.09 -5.27
N LEU A 29 -45.20 19.01 -5.52
CA LEU A 29 -44.55 17.97 -6.30
C LEU A 29 -43.77 17.02 -5.39
N GLN A 30 -43.57 15.78 -5.83
CA GLN A 30 -42.78 14.78 -5.14
C GLN A 30 -41.53 14.42 -5.95
N GLU A 31 -40.47 14.09 -5.28
CA GLU A 31 -39.22 13.69 -5.93
C GLU A 31 -39.35 12.48 -6.87
N THR A 32 -40.40 11.67 -6.65
CA THR A 32 -40.74 10.49 -7.43
C THR A 32 -41.62 10.78 -8.64
N ASP A 33 -42.15 12.00 -8.80
CA ASP A 33 -42.94 12.36 -9.98
C ASP A 33 -42.06 12.28 -11.24
N LEU A 34 -42.63 11.84 -12.36
CA LEU A 34 -41.88 11.75 -13.61
C LEU A 34 -41.79 13.10 -14.29
N ALA A 35 -40.62 13.44 -14.78
CA ALA A 35 -40.34 14.69 -15.47
C ALA A 35 -39.73 14.44 -16.84
N HIS A 36 -40.09 15.33 -17.80
CA HIS A 36 -39.48 15.36 -19.12
C HIS A 36 -39.11 16.81 -19.46
N TYR A 37 -37.93 17.01 -20.03
CA TYR A 37 -37.45 18.31 -20.49
C TYR A 37 -36.79 18.21 -21.87
N GLU A 38 -36.63 19.33 -22.54
CA GLU A 38 -36.02 19.40 -23.88
C GLU A 38 -34.54 18.92 -23.79
N GLY A 39 -34.27 17.79 -24.44
CA GLY A 39 -32.96 17.06 -24.41
C GLY A 39 -32.96 15.77 -23.59
N ALA A 40 -34.04 15.45 -22.87
CA ALA A 40 -34.16 14.14 -22.22
C ALA A 40 -34.70 13.11 -23.21
N ALA A 41 -34.06 11.91 -23.24
CA ALA A 41 -34.48 10.83 -24.12
C ALA A 41 -35.77 10.14 -23.62
N ASP A 42 -36.00 10.09 -22.30
CA ASP A 42 -37.13 9.44 -21.65
C ASP A 42 -37.61 10.23 -20.42
N TRP A 43 -38.77 9.84 -19.86
CA TRP A 43 -39.27 10.36 -18.59
C TRP A 43 -38.41 9.85 -17.44
N LEU A 44 -37.92 10.73 -16.57
CA LEU A 44 -37.09 10.43 -15.42
C LEU A 44 -37.72 10.98 -14.13
N PRO A 45 -37.41 10.43 -12.95
CA PRO A 45 -37.85 10.95 -11.68
C PRO A 45 -37.41 12.41 -11.49
N LEU A 46 -38.27 13.22 -10.91
CA LEU A 46 -38.06 14.68 -10.75
C LEU A 46 -36.75 14.99 -9.96
N LYS A 47 -36.36 14.12 -9.01
CA LYS A 47 -35.09 14.20 -8.29
C LYS A 47 -33.85 14.11 -9.20
N ASP A 48 -33.97 13.48 -10.37
CA ASP A 48 -32.86 13.23 -11.31
C ASP A 48 -32.78 14.29 -12.40
N VAL A 49 -33.64 15.31 -12.37
CA VAL A 49 -33.61 16.44 -13.31
C VAL A 49 -32.47 17.39 -12.99
N PRO A 50 -31.53 17.63 -13.96
CA PRO A 50 -30.39 18.51 -13.73
C PRO A 50 -30.83 19.93 -13.32
N GLY A 51 -30.27 20.44 -12.22
CA GLY A 51 -30.51 21.79 -11.68
C GLY A 51 -31.67 21.91 -10.70
N LEU A 52 -32.41 20.84 -10.38
CA LEU A 52 -33.47 20.88 -9.36
C LEU A 52 -32.97 20.67 -7.92
N ASN A 53 -31.99 19.81 -7.70
CA ASN A 53 -31.40 19.59 -6.39
C ASN A 53 -30.10 20.39 -6.23
N GLU A 54 -30.14 21.51 -5.51
CA GLU A 54 -28.93 22.26 -5.12
C GLU A 54 -28.10 21.59 -4.02
N ASN A 55 -28.62 20.53 -3.40
CA ASN A 55 -27.85 19.69 -2.44
C ASN A 55 -27.16 18.49 -3.09
N ALA A 56 -27.39 18.23 -4.37
CA ALA A 56 -26.41 17.49 -5.11
C ALA A 56 -25.30 18.49 -5.42
N ALA A 57 -24.20 18.47 -4.69
CA ALA A 57 -22.93 18.97 -5.20
C ALA A 57 -22.90 18.59 -6.68
N PRO A 58 -22.56 19.52 -7.63
CA PRO A 58 -22.53 19.16 -9.02
C PRO A 58 -21.77 17.85 -9.10
N ALA A 59 -22.42 16.80 -9.61
CA ALA A 59 -21.72 15.60 -9.96
C ALA A 59 -20.63 16.10 -10.90
N ALA A 60 -19.43 16.25 -10.36
CA ALA A 60 -18.28 16.66 -11.14
C ALA A 60 -18.33 15.72 -12.33
N GLU A 61 -18.51 16.29 -13.52
CA GLU A 61 -18.32 15.53 -14.75
C GLU A 61 -17.00 14.82 -14.51
N LYS A 62 -17.04 13.49 -14.34
CA LYS A 62 -15.85 12.67 -14.18
C LYS A 62 -15.11 12.86 -15.48
N LYS A 63 -14.21 13.85 -15.53
CA LYS A 63 -13.25 14.00 -16.59
C LYS A 63 -12.48 12.70 -16.58
N SER A 64 -12.67 11.90 -17.60
CA SER A 64 -11.91 10.67 -17.82
C SER A 64 -10.49 11.06 -18.19
N GLY A 65 -9.65 11.27 -17.18
CA GLY A 65 -8.25 11.64 -17.32
C GLY A 65 -7.71 12.20 -15.99
N PRO A 66 -6.42 12.06 -15.72
CA PRO A 66 -5.80 12.65 -14.53
C PRO A 66 -6.02 14.15 -14.50
N ALA A 67 -6.27 14.67 -13.31
CA ALA A 67 -6.51 16.10 -13.11
C ALA A 67 -5.23 16.89 -13.38
N THR A 68 -5.31 17.93 -14.20
CA THR A 68 -4.23 18.92 -14.36
C THR A 68 -4.57 20.17 -13.56
N PHE A 69 -3.59 20.75 -12.90
CA PHE A 69 -3.74 21.91 -12.04
C PHE A 69 -3.01 23.10 -12.63
N PRO A 70 -3.66 23.89 -13.53
CA PRO A 70 -2.99 25.00 -14.20
C PRO A 70 -2.70 26.15 -13.22
N CYS A 71 -1.46 26.64 -13.26
CA CYS A 71 -1.06 27.81 -12.50
C CYS A 71 -1.80 29.07 -12.97
N THR A 72 -2.45 29.78 -12.06
CA THR A 72 -3.17 31.00 -12.35
C THR A 72 -2.25 32.15 -12.79
N GLY A 73 -0.95 32.10 -12.48
CA GLY A 73 0.01 33.15 -12.83
C GLY A 73 0.62 33.00 -14.23
N CYS A 74 0.93 31.77 -14.66
CA CYS A 74 1.65 31.54 -15.93
C CYS A 74 1.04 30.46 -16.83
N GLY A 75 0.00 29.76 -16.37
CA GLY A 75 -0.65 28.67 -17.12
C GLY A 75 0.12 27.34 -17.15
N GLY A 76 1.27 27.25 -16.52
CA GLY A 76 2.01 25.98 -16.35
C GLY A 76 1.36 25.08 -15.29
N ASP A 77 1.67 23.80 -15.28
CA ASP A 77 1.11 22.86 -14.31
C ASP A 77 1.74 23.04 -12.92
N LEU A 78 0.90 23.02 -11.90
CA LEU A 78 1.29 23.01 -10.49
C LEU A 78 1.65 21.57 -10.08
N LEU A 79 2.77 21.41 -9.36
CA LEU A 79 3.23 20.12 -8.86
C LEU A 79 3.15 20.09 -7.33
N PHE A 80 2.78 18.96 -6.76
CA PHE A 80 2.77 18.79 -5.29
C PHE A 80 4.19 18.93 -4.72
N LYS A 81 4.32 19.72 -3.64
CA LYS A 81 5.59 19.98 -2.97
C LYS A 81 5.74 19.05 -1.76
N PRO A 82 6.69 18.08 -1.78
CA PRO A 82 6.94 17.20 -0.65
C PRO A 82 7.24 17.98 0.65
N GLY A 83 6.68 17.50 1.76
CA GLY A 83 6.86 18.13 3.08
C GLY A 83 6.02 19.38 3.32
N ALA A 84 5.26 19.82 2.33
CA ALA A 84 4.32 20.95 2.47
C ALA A 84 2.94 20.51 1.95
N ALA A 85 1.87 21.02 2.54
CA ALA A 85 0.51 20.80 2.03
C ALA A 85 0.21 21.82 0.91
N LYS A 86 1.12 21.92 -0.07
CA LYS A 86 1.09 22.92 -1.14
C LYS A 86 1.47 22.34 -2.49
N MET A 87 1.01 23.00 -3.52
CA MET A 87 1.47 22.81 -4.89
C MET A 87 2.32 24.02 -5.31
N GLU A 88 3.37 23.78 -6.07
CA GLU A 88 4.31 24.80 -6.55
C GLU A 88 4.40 24.75 -8.08
N CYS A 89 4.41 25.92 -8.70
CA CYS A 89 4.64 26.04 -10.13
C CYS A 89 6.15 26.01 -10.43
N PRO A 90 6.67 25.03 -11.18
CA PRO A 90 8.11 24.93 -11.50
C PRO A 90 8.60 26.07 -12.42
N TYR A 91 7.69 26.82 -13.06
CA TYR A 91 8.04 27.87 -14.00
C TYR A 91 8.10 29.27 -13.39
N CYS A 92 7.15 29.61 -12.52
CA CYS A 92 7.07 30.95 -11.91
C CYS A 92 7.20 30.98 -10.39
N GLY A 93 7.28 29.80 -9.73
CA GLY A 93 7.43 29.69 -8.29
C GLY A 93 6.17 30.03 -7.49
N ALA A 94 5.01 30.20 -8.15
CA ALA A 94 3.74 30.44 -7.45
C ALA A 94 3.37 29.20 -6.61
N GLU A 95 3.01 29.42 -5.35
CA GLU A 95 2.52 28.38 -4.45
C GLU A 95 1.00 28.50 -4.26
N VAL A 96 0.32 27.37 -4.23
CA VAL A 96 -1.12 27.25 -3.96
C VAL A 96 -1.31 26.19 -2.89
N ASP A 97 -2.06 26.47 -1.85
CA ASP A 97 -2.38 25.48 -0.82
C ASP A 97 -3.22 24.34 -1.41
N CYS A 98 -2.86 23.10 -1.07
CA CYS A 98 -3.75 21.97 -1.36
C CYS A 98 -5.06 22.16 -0.60
N PRO A 99 -6.21 21.79 -1.20
CA PRO A 99 -7.46 21.85 -0.48
C PRO A 99 -7.34 21.05 0.82
N ALA A 100 -7.84 21.64 1.91
CA ALA A 100 -7.87 20.92 3.19
C ALA A 100 -8.68 19.62 2.98
N PRO A 101 -8.13 18.47 3.37
CA PRO A 101 -8.84 17.22 3.22
C PRO A 101 -10.18 17.29 3.95
N THR A 102 -11.28 17.13 3.20
CA THR A 102 -12.62 17.13 3.76
C THR A 102 -13.04 15.71 4.06
N GLY A 103 -13.20 15.38 5.34
CA GLY A 103 -13.64 14.06 5.80
C GLY A 103 -12.58 13.28 6.54
N GLU A 104 -12.98 12.17 7.11
CA GLU A 104 -12.12 11.18 7.75
C GLU A 104 -11.82 10.05 6.76
N VAL A 105 -10.68 9.41 6.92
CA VAL A 105 -10.35 8.20 6.16
C VAL A 105 -11.20 7.08 6.74
N LEU A 106 -12.23 6.68 5.98
CA LEU A 106 -13.19 5.66 6.41
C LEU A 106 -12.73 4.28 6.00
N GLU A 107 -12.96 3.32 6.86
CA GLU A 107 -12.85 1.90 6.55
C GLU A 107 -14.12 1.41 5.88
N HIS A 108 -13.96 0.52 4.92
CA HIS A 108 -15.07 -0.06 4.18
C HIS A 108 -15.27 -1.52 4.55
N ASP A 109 -16.51 -1.94 4.62
CA ASP A 109 -16.85 -3.34 4.85
C ASP A 109 -16.40 -4.21 3.67
N PHE A 110 -15.64 -5.25 3.98
CA PHE A 110 -14.99 -6.10 3.00
C PHE A 110 -15.98 -6.89 2.14
N GLU A 111 -17.00 -7.51 2.74
CA GLU A 111 -17.95 -8.36 2.04
C GLU A 111 -18.88 -7.53 1.14
N SER A 112 -19.35 -6.39 1.64
CA SER A 112 -20.17 -5.46 0.87
C SER A 112 -19.43 -4.93 -0.36
N GLN A 113 -18.14 -4.63 -0.21
CA GLN A 113 -17.32 -4.14 -1.32
C GLN A 113 -17.05 -5.23 -2.36
N LEU A 114 -16.80 -6.46 -1.94
CA LEU A 114 -16.66 -7.58 -2.88
C LEU A 114 -17.92 -7.77 -3.72
N ALA A 115 -19.10 -7.71 -3.10
CA ALA A 115 -20.38 -7.80 -3.81
C ALA A 115 -20.56 -6.63 -4.80
N ALA A 116 -20.17 -5.41 -4.42
CA ALA A 116 -20.22 -4.23 -5.29
C ALA A 116 -19.25 -4.34 -6.49
N LEU A 117 -18.04 -4.90 -6.28
CA LEU A 117 -17.09 -5.14 -7.37
C LEU A 117 -17.60 -6.16 -8.39
N GLU A 118 -18.29 -7.22 -7.96
CA GLU A 118 -18.89 -8.20 -8.85
C GLU A 118 -19.97 -7.58 -9.76
N THR A 119 -20.64 -6.51 -9.31
CA THR A 119 -21.62 -5.77 -10.11
C THR A 119 -21.03 -4.63 -10.92
N GLY A 120 -19.74 -4.30 -10.76
CA GLY A 120 -19.05 -3.18 -11.43
C GLY A 120 -19.50 -1.79 -10.94
N ALA A 121 -20.21 -1.69 -9.82
CA ALA A 121 -20.82 -0.46 -9.36
C ALA A 121 -19.86 0.58 -8.76
N THR A 122 -18.63 0.18 -8.40
CA THR A 122 -17.69 1.00 -7.62
C THR A 122 -16.34 1.25 -8.30
N THR A 123 -16.22 0.97 -9.60
CA THR A 123 -14.96 1.13 -10.34
C THR A 123 -14.90 2.42 -11.12
N THR A 124 -13.69 2.98 -11.24
CA THR A 124 -13.39 4.14 -12.09
C THR A 124 -12.56 3.69 -13.28
N VAL A 125 -12.82 4.28 -14.44
CA VAL A 125 -12.06 4.01 -15.68
C VAL A 125 -10.77 4.83 -15.63
N VAL A 126 -9.63 4.15 -15.69
CA VAL A 126 -8.29 4.78 -15.76
C VAL A 126 -7.57 4.36 -17.03
N ALA A 127 -6.65 5.20 -17.48
CA ALA A 127 -5.74 4.90 -18.58
C ALA A 127 -4.46 4.25 -18.01
N GLU A 128 -4.15 3.04 -18.44
CA GLU A 128 -3.00 2.28 -17.97
C GLU A 128 -2.08 1.88 -19.10
N VAL A 129 -0.78 1.78 -18.78
CA VAL A 129 0.23 1.17 -19.65
C VAL A 129 0.91 0.05 -18.91
N ASN A 130 1.11 -1.07 -19.59
CA ASN A 130 1.87 -2.20 -19.09
C ASN A 130 3.29 -2.17 -19.69
N CYS A 131 4.32 -2.21 -18.86
CA CYS A 131 5.70 -2.22 -19.31
C CYS A 131 6.10 -3.62 -19.76
N GLU A 132 6.37 -3.80 -21.05
CA GLU A 132 6.79 -5.09 -21.62
C GLU A 132 8.12 -5.62 -21.05
N ALA A 133 8.98 -4.73 -20.51
CA ALA A 133 10.29 -5.11 -19.98
C ALA A 133 10.24 -5.67 -18.54
N CYS A 134 9.35 -5.15 -17.67
CA CYS A 134 9.29 -5.55 -16.26
C CYS A 134 7.88 -5.94 -15.78
N GLY A 135 6.85 -5.82 -16.64
CA GLY A 135 5.48 -6.16 -16.29
C GLY A 135 4.73 -5.15 -15.44
N ALA A 136 5.36 -4.04 -15.06
CA ALA A 136 4.73 -3.01 -14.23
C ALA A 136 3.55 -2.36 -14.96
N THR A 137 2.44 -2.19 -14.24
CA THR A 137 1.26 -1.46 -14.72
C THR A 137 1.22 -0.09 -14.08
N SER A 138 1.33 0.96 -14.88
CA SER A 138 1.35 2.35 -14.42
C SER A 138 0.16 3.11 -14.98
N GLN A 139 -0.44 3.98 -14.16
CA GLN A 139 -1.44 4.93 -14.64
C GLN A 139 -0.74 6.07 -15.39
N LEU A 140 -1.31 6.44 -16.52
CA LEU A 140 -0.80 7.52 -17.37
C LEU A 140 -1.59 8.81 -17.16
N GLU A 141 -0.88 9.93 -17.28
CA GLU A 141 -1.53 11.24 -17.35
C GLU A 141 -2.37 11.38 -18.64
N ALA A 142 -3.32 12.30 -18.62
CA ALA A 142 -4.15 12.57 -19.78
C ALA A 142 -3.30 12.90 -21.01
N ASN A 143 -3.58 12.21 -22.12
CA ASN A 143 -2.88 12.36 -23.40
C ASN A 143 -1.39 11.93 -23.41
N GLN A 144 -0.89 11.28 -22.36
CA GLN A 144 0.45 10.71 -22.37
C GLN A 144 0.44 9.38 -23.13
N THR A 145 1.15 9.29 -24.24
CA THR A 145 1.31 8.06 -25.04
C THR A 145 2.75 7.55 -25.06
N SER A 146 3.66 8.27 -24.43
CA SER A 146 5.08 7.89 -24.36
C SER A 146 5.70 8.36 -23.04
N GLY A 147 6.72 7.63 -22.58
CA GLY A 147 7.41 7.96 -21.34
C GLY A 147 8.48 6.93 -21.01
N GLU A 148 8.96 6.97 -19.77
CA GLU A 148 9.88 5.97 -19.22
C GLU A 148 9.19 5.26 -18.05
N CYS A 149 9.25 3.94 -18.01
CA CYS A 149 8.77 3.16 -16.88
C CYS A 149 9.44 3.63 -15.58
N ALA A 150 8.63 3.86 -14.54
CA ALA A 150 9.16 4.26 -13.23
C ALA A 150 10.05 3.18 -12.60
N PHE A 151 9.72 1.92 -12.87
CA PHE A 151 10.33 0.76 -12.24
C PHE A 151 11.68 0.35 -12.86
N CYS A 152 11.74 0.27 -14.19
CA CYS A 152 12.95 -0.24 -14.87
C CYS A 152 13.65 0.80 -15.77
N GLY A 153 13.05 1.98 -15.96
CA GLY A 153 13.59 3.03 -16.81
C GLY A 153 13.47 2.76 -18.32
N THR A 154 12.80 1.67 -18.72
CA THR A 154 12.61 1.36 -20.15
C THR A 154 11.66 2.38 -20.78
N PRO A 155 12.05 3.03 -21.89
CA PRO A 155 11.16 3.92 -22.61
C PRO A 155 10.02 3.12 -23.23
N PHE A 156 8.82 3.69 -23.23
CA PHE A 156 7.65 3.12 -23.89
C PHE A 156 6.98 4.14 -24.82
N VAL A 157 6.35 3.61 -25.86
CA VAL A 157 5.44 4.34 -26.76
C VAL A 157 4.27 3.38 -27.00
N GLN A 158 3.22 3.49 -26.21
CA GLN A 158 2.07 2.60 -26.27
C GLN A 158 0.77 3.39 -26.18
N GLN A 159 -0.30 2.86 -26.79
CA GLN A 159 -1.63 3.39 -26.56
C GLN A 159 -2.11 2.91 -25.19
N PRO A 160 -2.59 3.81 -24.32
CA PRO A 160 -3.12 3.41 -23.04
C PRO A 160 -4.33 2.48 -23.20
N GLN A 161 -4.42 1.48 -22.34
CA GLN A 161 -5.60 0.63 -22.22
C GLN A 161 -6.48 1.19 -21.12
N THR A 162 -7.80 1.03 -21.25
CA THR A 162 -8.74 1.41 -20.21
C THR A 162 -8.96 0.26 -19.25
N ALA A 163 -8.77 0.50 -17.94
CA ALA A 163 -9.06 -0.45 -16.90
C ALA A 163 -10.09 0.12 -15.91
N ASN A 164 -10.92 -0.77 -15.37
CA ASN A 164 -11.86 -0.45 -14.30
C ASN A 164 -11.22 -0.78 -12.96
N VAL A 165 -10.81 0.23 -12.21
CA VAL A 165 -10.15 0.06 -10.91
C VAL A 165 -10.94 0.72 -9.79
N LEU A 166 -10.74 0.21 -8.57
CA LEU A 166 -11.24 0.87 -7.36
C LEU A 166 -10.52 2.22 -7.18
N CYS A 167 -11.26 3.25 -6.78
CA CYS A 167 -10.65 4.53 -6.43
C CYS A 167 -9.92 4.42 -5.09
N PRO A 168 -8.69 4.95 -4.94
CA PRO A 168 -8.04 5.03 -3.64
C PRO A 168 -8.90 5.85 -2.67
N GLN A 169 -8.95 5.42 -1.41
CA GLN A 169 -9.71 6.12 -0.36
C GLN A 169 -8.84 7.13 0.38
N ALA A 170 -7.54 6.82 0.49
CA ALA A 170 -6.59 7.67 1.15
C ALA A 170 -5.23 7.66 0.46
N VAL A 171 -4.47 8.68 0.73
CA VAL A 171 -3.09 8.84 0.28
C VAL A 171 -2.23 9.30 1.45
N LEU A 172 -1.02 8.77 1.54
CA LEU A 172 0.00 9.30 2.44
C LEU A 172 0.87 10.27 1.65
N PRO A 173 0.80 11.60 1.91
CA PRO A 173 1.54 12.56 1.11
C PRO A 173 3.07 12.40 1.24
N PHE A 174 3.82 12.70 0.19
CA PHE A 174 5.27 12.79 0.25
C PHE A 174 5.71 13.80 1.32
N ALA A 175 6.61 13.41 2.22
CA ALA A 175 7.23 14.29 3.21
C ALA A 175 8.72 14.50 2.95
N VAL A 176 9.42 13.44 2.56
CA VAL A 176 10.84 13.46 2.20
C VAL A 176 10.98 14.02 0.79
N THR A 177 11.76 15.08 0.64
CA THR A 177 12.07 15.66 -0.67
C THR A 177 12.97 14.73 -1.48
N ARG A 178 13.08 14.98 -2.79
CA ARG A 178 13.95 14.22 -3.68
C ARG A 178 15.42 14.30 -3.26
N GLU A 179 15.88 15.45 -2.82
CA GLU A 179 17.24 15.71 -2.36
C GLU A 179 17.54 14.94 -1.09
N GLU A 180 16.65 14.95 -0.13
CA GLU A 180 16.75 14.17 1.11
C GLU A 180 16.74 12.67 0.81
N GLY A 181 15.83 12.20 -0.07
CA GLY A 181 15.79 10.80 -0.52
C GLY A 181 17.10 10.33 -1.14
N LEU A 182 17.77 11.18 -1.95
CA LEU A 182 19.10 10.91 -2.45
C LEU A 182 20.15 10.88 -1.34
N GLY A 183 20.00 11.72 -0.32
CA GLY A 183 20.82 11.72 0.88
C GLY A 183 20.74 10.37 1.60
N HIS A 184 19.53 9.94 1.97
CA HIS A 184 19.27 8.66 2.62
C HIS A 184 19.83 7.47 1.81
N PHE A 185 19.62 7.46 0.50
CA PHE A 185 20.19 6.44 -0.36
C PHE A 185 21.72 6.40 -0.30
N ARG A 186 22.39 7.57 -0.34
CA ARG A 186 23.86 7.65 -0.26
C ARG A 186 24.39 7.16 1.09
N GLU A 187 23.73 7.48 2.18
CA GLU A 187 24.04 6.99 3.51
C GLU A 187 23.90 5.47 3.59
N TRP A 188 22.75 4.94 3.14
CA TRP A 188 22.48 3.50 3.08
C TRP A 188 23.57 2.75 2.31
N ILE A 189 23.89 3.17 1.09
CA ILE A 189 24.89 2.47 0.26
C ILE A 189 26.31 2.57 0.85
N ASN A 190 26.64 3.68 1.51
CA ASN A 190 27.92 3.83 2.19
C ASN A 190 28.02 2.92 3.42
N GLY A 191 26.92 2.65 4.11
CA GLY A 191 26.81 1.70 5.22
C GLY A 191 27.01 0.24 4.80
N LEU A 192 26.85 -0.09 3.53
CA LEU A 192 26.97 -1.48 3.03
C LEU A 192 28.45 -1.91 2.96
N TRP A 193 28.93 -2.58 4.03
CA TRP A 193 30.32 -3.05 4.13
C TRP A 193 30.75 -3.92 2.96
N PHE A 194 29.91 -4.89 2.57
CA PHE A 194 30.25 -5.87 1.53
C PHE A 194 29.90 -5.38 0.11
N ALA A 195 29.40 -4.17 -0.09
CA ALA A 195 29.19 -3.62 -1.42
C ALA A 195 30.52 -3.29 -2.11
N PRO A 196 30.62 -3.48 -3.43
CA PRO A 196 31.79 -3.08 -4.21
C PRO A 196 32.06 -1.56 -4.10
N ASN A 197 33.33 -1.16 -3.99
CA ASN A 197 33.69 0.25 -3.90
C ASN A 197 33.25 1.05 -5.15
N LYS A 198 33.30 0.43 -6.34
CA LYS A 198 32.78 1.04 -7.57
C LYS A 198 31.31 1.39 -7.50
N LEU A 199 30.50 0.60 -6.76
CA LEU A 199 29.10 0.90 -6.54
C LEU A 199 28.92 2.19 -5.74
N LYS A 200 29.72 2.34 -4.67
CA LYS A 200 29.69 3.55 -3.83
C LYS A 200 30.07 4.82 -4.60
N GLN A 201 30.97 4.71 -5.58
CA GLN A 201 31.29 5.82 -6.48
C GLN A 201 30.11 6.12 -7.42
N PHE A 202 29.53 5.08 -8.03
CA PHE A 202 28.39 5.23 -8.92
C PHE A 202 27.16 5.82 -8.23
N ALA A 203 26.92 5.47 -6.97
CA ALA A 203 25.81 6.02 -6.18
C ALA A 203 25.90 7.54 -5.96
N ARG A 204 27.09 8.13 -6.05
CA ARG A 204 27.29 9.59 -5.98
C ARG A 204 26.76 10.29 -7.24
N ASP A 205 26.78 9.61 -8.35
CA ASP A 205 26.39 10.15 -9.67
C ASP A 205 24.89 9.94 -9.96
N ILE A 206 24.18 9.20 -9.09
CA ILE A 206 22.72 9.03 -9.22
C ILE A 206 22.04 10.36 -8.94
N SER A 207 21.43 10.93 -9.97
CA SER A 207 20.66 12.17 -9.90
C SER A 207 19.15 11.95 -10.16
N LYS A 208 18.78 10.75 -10.61
CA LYS A 208 17.39 10.46 -11.03
C LYS A 208 16.69 9.60 -9.99
N LEU A 209 15.90 10.23 -9.12
CA LEU A 209 14.84 9.60 -8.37
C LEU A 209 13.50 9.95 -9.01
N LYS A 210 12.64 8.98 -9.16
CA LYS A 210 11.25 9.16 -9.58
C LYS A 210 10.34 8.96 -8.37
N GLY A 211 9.41 9.87 -8.16
CA GLY A 211 8.37 9.72 -7.16
C GLY A 211 7.24 8.84 -7.69
N LEU A 212 6.85 7.87 -6.89
CA LEU A 212 5.83 6.89 -7.25
C LEU A 212 4.93 6.64 -6.06
N TYR A 213 3.64 6.58 -6.30
CA TYR A 213 2.67 6.06 -5.35
C TYR A 213 2.45 4.57 -5.61
N ILE A 214 2.68 3.75 -4.59
CA ILE A 214 2.45 2.30 -4.63
C ILE A 214 1.11 1.99 -3.97
N PRO A 215 0.27 1.14 -4.61
CA PRO A 215 -1.00 0.73 -4.05
C PRO A 215 -0.82 -0.26 -2.89
N TYR A 216 -1.59 -0.06 -1.83
CA TYR A 216 -1.65 -0.94 -0.67
C TYR A 216 -3.10 -1.19 -0.25
N TRP A 217 -3.33 -2.37 0.24
CA TRP A 217 -4.51 -2.69 1.05
C TRP A 217 -4.14 -2.61 2.52
N THR A 218 -5.01 -2.06 3.36
CA THR A 218 -5.00 -2.32 4.80
C THR A 218 -6.19 -3.17 5.14
N TYR A 219 -6.04 -4.06 6.11
CA TYR A 219 -7.13 -4.90 6.58
C TYR A 219 -7.18 -4.87 8.10
N ASP A 220 -8.40 -4.73 8.61
CA ASP A 220 -8.70 -4.92 10.02
C ASP A 220 -9.56 -6.17 10.17
N SER A 221 -9.43 -6.88 11.26
CA SER A 221 -10.26 -8.04 11.52
C SER A 221 -10.18 -8.47 12.98
N ASP A 222 -11.32 -8.80 13.56
CA ASP A 222 -11.39 -9.54 14.82
C ASP A 222 -11.19 -11.02 14.51
N THR A 223 -10.29 -11.68 15.24
CA THR A 223 -10.05 -13.11 15.05
C THR A 223 -10.36 -13.92 16.28
N ILE A 224 -10.98 -15.08 16.07
CA ILE A 224 -11.20 -16.11 17.08
C ILE A 224 -10.52 -17.38 16.61
N THR A 225 -9.60 -17.92 17.40
CA THR A 225 -8.85 -19.12 17.03
C THR A 225 -9.03 -20.21 18.07
N ASP A 226 -9.61 -21.33 17.65
CA ASP A 226 -9.61 -22.59 18.42
C ASP A 226 -8.31 -23.33 18.13
N TYR A 227 -7.68 -23.84 19.18
CA TYR A 227 -6.43 -24.58 19.03
C TYR A 227 -6.37 -25.83 19.89
N MET A 228 -5.53 -26.78 19.46
CA MET A 228 -5.10 -27.97 20.21
C MET A 228 -3.58 -28.05 20.18
N GLY A 229 -2.98 -28.39 21.30
CA GLY A 229 -1.53 -28.44 21.44
C GLY A 229 -1.07 -29.16 22.69
N GLN A 230 0.16 -28.85 23.10
CA GLN A 230 0.76 -29.41 24.33
C GLN A 230 1.57 -28.34 25.05
N ARG A 231 1.50 -28.36 26.36
CA ARG A 231 2.32 -27.62 27.30
C ARG A 231 3.47 -28.49 27.78
N GLY A 232 4.71 -28.09 27.57
CA GLY A 232 5.91 -28.71 28.08
C GLY A 232 6.34 -28.09 29.40
N VAL A 233 6.65 -28.92 30.36
CA VAL A 233 7.22 -28.51 31.66
C VAL A 233 8.56 -29.19 31.85
N HIS A 234 9.59 -28.37 32.09
CA HIS A 234 10.94 -28.89 32.32
C HIS A 234 11.03 -29.56 33.70
N TYR A 235 11.72 -30.68 33.73
CA TYR A 235 12.16 -31.33 34.98
C TYR A 235 13.58 -31.84 34.80
N TYR A 236 14.27 -32.06 35.90
CA TYR A 236 15.64 -32.56 35.89
C TYR A 236 15.68 -33.99 36.39
N GLU A 237 16.38 -34.85 35.65
CA GLU A 237 16.60 -36.22 35.96
C GLU A 237 18.10 -36.46 36.15
N THR A 238 18.44 -37.18 37.22
CA THR A 238 19.84 -37.54 37.49
C THR A 238 20.21 -38.78 36.68
N GLU A 239 21.06 -38.64 35.68
CA GLU A 239 21.63 -39.76 34.94
C GLU A 239 23.00 -40.13 35.50
N HIS A 240 23.21 -41.44 35.68
CA HIS A 240 24.53 -42.02 36.00
C HIS A 240 25.21 -42.40 34.70
N TYR A 241 26.43 -41.97 34.52
CA TYR A 241 27.24 -42.36 33.38
C TYR A 241 28.67 -42.69 33.81
N THR A 242 29.38 -43.51 33.03
CA THR A 242 30.78 -43.84 33.26
C THR A 242 31.63 -42.94 32.35
N ASP A 243 32.58 -42.23 32.93
CA ASP A 243 33.52 -41.42 32.18
C ASP A 243 34.52 -42.25 31.38
N SER A 244 35.31 -41.62 30.51
CA SER A 244 36.31 -42.29 29.69
C SER A 244 37.44 -42.97 30.49
N LYS A 245 37.52 -42.71 31.81
CA LYS A 245 38.47 -43.31 32.73
C LYS A 245 37.87 -44.44 33.59
N GLY A 246 36.61 -44.78 33.38
CA GLY A 246 35.92 -45.85 34.11
C GLY A 246 35.28 -45.44 35.44
N HIS A 247 35.25 -44.13 35.78
CA HIS A 247 34.62 -43.63 37.00
C HIS A 247 33.12 -43.37 36.79
N SER A 248 32.31 -43.77 37.77
CA SER A 248 30.88 -43.43 37.78
C SER A 248 30.71 -41.98 38.14
N GLN A 249 30.01 -41.26 37.29
CA GLN A 249 29.66 -39.84 37.42
C GLN A 249 28.16 -39.67 37.37
N THR A 250 27.65 -38.54 37.90
CA THR A 250 26.26 -38.17 37.80
C THR A 250 26.13 -36.81 37.08
N ARG A 251 25.14 -36.72 36.22
CA ARG A 251 24.78 -35.43 35.62
C ARG A 251 23.30 -35.22 35.74
N GLN A 252 22.89 -33.94 35.86
CA GLN A 252 21.51 -33.52 35.77
C GLN A 252 21.16 -33.27 34.29
N VAL A 253 20.20 -34.00 33.78
CA VAL A 253 19.70 -33.86 32.41
C VAL A 253 18.33 -33.25 32.45
N ARG A 254 18.18 -32.13 31.76
CA ARG A 254 16.89 -31.48 31.59
C ARG A 254 16.03 -32.29 30.61
N ARG A 255 14.81 -32.65 31.04
CA ARG A 255 13.80 -33.32 30.22
C ARG A 255 12.50 -32.47 30.20
N THR A 256 11.63 -32.68 29.22
CA THR A 256 10.36 -32.01 29.08
C THR A 256 9.24 -33.03 29.23
N ARG A 257 8.30 -32.76 30.14
CA ARG A 257 7.05 -33.52 30.27
C ARG A 257 5.93 -32.74 29.58
N TRP A 258 5.22 -33.43 28.69
CA TRP A 258 4.19 -32.85 27.87
C TRP A 258 2.80 -33.15 28.42
N TYR A 259 1.94 -32.12 28.48
CA TYR A 259 0.56 -32.20 28.89
C TYR A 259 -0.33 -31.68 27.77
N PRO A 260 -1.48 -32.32 27.46
CA PRO A 260 -2.44 -31.79 26.51
C PRO A 260 -2.90 -30.37 26.90
N ALA A 261 -3.03 -29.52 25.90
CA ALA A 261 -3.58 -28.17 26.05
C ALA A 261 -4.51 -27.89 24.87
N ALA A 262 -5.66 -27.28 25.16
CA ALA A 262 -6.59 -26.80 24.15
C ALA A 262 -7.26 -25.56 24.67
N GLY A 263 -7.62 -24.66 23.80
CA GLY A 263 -8.22 -23.39 24.18
C GLY A 263 -8.75 -22.59 22.99
N ARG A 264 -9.16 -21.38 23.30
CA ARG A 264 -9.63 -20.39 22.35
C ARG A 264 -8.99 -19.05 22.66
N VAL A 265 -8.40 -18.40 21.64
CA VAL A 265 -7.77 -17.09 21.78
C VAL A 265 -8.43 -16.08 20.85
N TRP A 266 -8.36 -14.81 21.23
CA TRP A 266 -8.85 -13.66 20.47
C TRP A 266 -7.67 -12.75 20.19
N VAL A 267 -7.58 -12.30 18.95
CA VAL A 267 -6.60 -11.30 18.53
C VAL A 267 -7.30 -10.36 17.57
N ASP A 268 -7.23 -9.07 17.85
CA ASP A 268 -7.78 -8.02 17.02
C ASP A 268 -6.64 -7.41 16.22
N PHE A 269 -6.86 -7.27 14.92
CA PHE A 269 -5.88 -6.71 13.99
C PHE A 269 -6.40 -5.39 13.43
N ASN A 270 -5.52 -4.42 13.38
CA ASN A 270 -5.78 -3.11 12.82
C ASN A 270 -4.66 -2.73 11.85
N ASP A 271 -5.03 -2.23 10.66
CA ASP A 271 -4.13 -1.74 9.63
C ASP A 271 -3.04 -2.74 9.18
N ILE A 272 -3.42 -4.01 8.97
CA ILE A 272 -2.50 -5.00 8.38
C ILE A 272 -2.22 -4.61 6.94
N LEU A 273 -1.02 -4.10 6.71
CA LEU A 273 -0.57 -3.61 5.40
C LEU A 273 -0.20 -4.76 4.46
N VAL A 274 -0.76 -4.71 3.25
CA VAL A 274 -0.45 -5.65 2.17
C VAL A 274 -0.19 -4.86 0.88
N PRO A 275 1.00 -4.99 0.27
CA PRO A 275 1.23 -4.43 -1.06
C PRO A 275 0.22 -4.99 -2.06
N ALA A 276 -0.45 -4.10 -2.77
CA ALA A 276 -1.48 -4.46 -3.74
C ALA A 276 -0.92 -4.71 -5.15
N SER A 277 0.40 -4.77 -5.28
CA SER A 277 1.11 -5.04 -6.55
C SER A 277 2.28 -5.99 -6.32
N ASP A 278 2.58 -6.80 -7.33
CA ASP A 278 3.73 -7.70 -7.37
C ASP A 278 4.87 -7.17 -8.27
N THR A 279 4.78 -5.93 -8.75
CA THR A 279 5.79 -5.30 -9.63
C THR A 279 7.14 -5.17 -8.96
N LEU A 280 7.14 -4.85 -7.66
CA LEU A 280 8.34 -4.76 -6.85
C LEU A 280 8.52 -6.03 -6.01
N PRO A 281 9.77 -6.49 -5.78
CA PRO A 281 10.00 -7.64 -4.91
C PRO A 281 9.43 -7.38 -3.51
N ARG A 282 8.45 -8.18 -3.12
CA ARG A 282 7.68 -8.05 -1.87
C ARG A 282 8.59 -7.87 -0.65
N LYS A 283 9.72 -8.61 -0.62
CA LYS A 283 10.72 -8.47 0.44
C LYS A 283 11.16 -7.03 0.70
N TYR A 284 11.44 -6.25 -0.35
CA TYR A 284 11.91 -4.87 -0.18
C TYR A 284 10.76 -3.93 0.17
N VAL A 285 9.57 -4.21 -0.35
CA VAL A 285 8.37 -3.40 -0.08
C VAL A 285 7.91 -3.59 1.36
N ASP A 286 7.93 -4.80 1.89
CA ASP A 286 7.62 -5.09 3.30
C ASP A 286 8.70 -4.51 4.26
N GLU A 287 9.97 -4.49 3.86
CA GLU A 287 11.07 -3.93 4.66
C GLU A 287 11.09 -2.38 4.67
N LEU A 288 10.24 -1.69 3.86
CA LEU A 288 10.07 -0.23 3.92
C LEU A 288 9.27 0.25 5.13
N GLU A 289 8.62 -0.65 5.85
CA GLU A 289 7.94 -0.29 7.11
C GLU A 289 8.95 0.26 8.16
N PRO A 290 8.54 1.10 9.12
CA PRO A 290 7.16 1.52 9.39
C PRO A 290 6.67 2.67 8.50
N TRP A 291 5.35 2.70 8.27
CA TRP A 291 4.66 3.80 7.62
C TRP A 291 3.95 4.68 8.67
N ASP A 292 3.94 6.00 8.43
CA ASP A 292 3.22 6.98 9.27
C ASP A 292 1.71 6.99 8.90
N LEU A 293 1.02 5.87 9.16
CA LEU A 293 -0.39 5.72 8.83
C LEU A 293 -1.32 6.76 9.49
N PRO A 294 -1.04 7.27 10.71
CA PRO A 294 -1.82 8.36 11.28
C PRO A 294 -1.85 9.65 10.43
N ALA A 295 -0.90 9.83 9.53
CA ALA A 295 -0.85 10.97 8.61
C ALA A 295 -1.53 10.71 7.26
N LEU A 296 -2.24 9.59 7.12
CA LEU A 296 -3.10 9.35 5.95
C LEU A 296 -4.14 10.46 5.82
N THR A 297 -4.32 10.94 4.59
CA THR A 297 -5.32 11.94 4.24
C THR A 297 -6.31 11.35 3.25
N PRO A 298 -7.58 11.79 3.24
CA PRO A 298 -8.50 11.43 2.18
C PRO A 298 -7.89 11.68 0.80
N TYR A 299 -8.15 10.77 -0.13
CA TYR A 299 -7.60 10.86 -1.48
C TYR A 299 -8.00 12.17 -2.17
N ALA A 300 -7.00 12.82 -2.77
CA ALA A 300 -7.21 13.96 -3.65
C ALA A 300 -6.13 13.96 -4.75
N ASP A 301 -6.53 14.29 -5.97
CA ASP A 301 -5.66 14.25 -7.15
C ASP A 301 -4.46 15.20 -7.04
N GLU A 302 -4.58 16.28 -6.25
CA GLU A 302 -3.52 17.26 -5.99
C GLU A 302 -2.25 16.62 -5.42
N TYR A 303 -2.39 15.59 -4.58
CA TYR A 303 -1.24 14.88 -3.99
C TYR A 303 -0.46 14.04 -5.01
N LEU A 304 -1.12 13.68 -6.13
CA LEU A 304 -0.50 12.89 -7.18
C LEU A 304 0.18 13.76 -8.24
N SER A 305 -0.08 15.08 -8.25
CA SER A 305 0.47 15.97 -9.26
C SER A 305 2.00 15.99 -9.24
N GLY A 306 2.63 15.61 -10.36
CA GLY A 306 4.07 15.48 -10.51
C GLY A 306 4.64 14.12 -10.11
N PHE A 307 3.80 13.17 -9.71
CA PHE A 307 4.18 11.80 -9.35
C PHE A 307 3.45 10.78 -10.22
N GLN A 308 4.08 9.62 -10.41
CA GLN A 308 3.43 8.49 -11.04
C GLN A 308 2.65 7.69 -9.99
N SER A 309 1.60 7.01 -10.42
CA SER A 309 0.84 6.08 -9.57
C SER A 309 0.76 4.71 -10.25
N GLU A 310 0.91 3.67 -9.47
CA GLU A 310 0.69 2.30 -9.91
C GLU A 310 -0.73 1.87 -9.59
N SER A 311 -1.35 1.12 -10.51
CA SER A 311 -2.61 0.44 -10.24
C SER A 311 -2.38 -0.87 -9.50
N TYR A 312 -3.36 -1.28 -8.69
CA TYR A 312 -3.26 -2.59 -8.04
C TYR A 312 -3.38 -3.73 -9.06
N THR A 313 -2.57 -4.78 -8.86
CA THR A 313 -2.62 -6.05 -9.60
C THR A 313 -3.09 -7.20 -8.74
N THR A 314 -2.97 -7.08 -7.42
CA THR A 314 -3.51 -8.02 -6.44
C THR A 314 -4.90 -7.54 -6.02
N ASP A 315 -5.93 -8.30 -6.34
CA ASP A 315 -7.32 -7.96 -6.02
C ASP A 315 -7.58 -7.97 -4.49
N LEU A 316 -8.70 -7.38 -4.09
CA LEU A 316 -9.10 -7.22 -2.69
C LEU A 316 -9.17 -8.56 -1.94
N ARG A 317 -9.69 -9.64 -2.57
CA ARG A 317 -9.80 -10.97 -1.96
C ARG A 317 -8.43 -11.65 -1.82
N ALA A 318 -7.60 -11.58 -2.85
CA ALA A 318 -6.24 -12.11 -2.82
C ALA A 318 -5.39 -11.38 -1.78
N GLY A 319 -5.52 -10.05 -1.69
CA GLY A 319 -4.87 -9.22 -0.67
C GLY A 319 -5.23 -9.66 0.74
N PHE A 320 -6.50 -9.96 1.03
CA PHE A 320 -6.91 -10.44 2.35
C PHE A 320 -6.30 -11.81 2.69
N ASN A 321 -6.12 -12.71 1.72
CA ASN A 321 -5.42 -13.97 1.99
C ASN A 321 -3.96 -13.74 2.40
N LEU A 322 -3.30 -12.77 1.80
CA LEU A 322 -1.95 -12.36 2.21
C LEU A 322 -1.93 -11.70 3.61
N ALA A 323 -2.96 -10.92 3.94
CA ALA A 323 -3.11 -10.37 5.28
C ALA A 323 -3.24 -11.47 6.33
N LYS A 324 -4.02 -12.53 6.05
CA LYS A 324 -4.12 -13.70 6.95
C LYS A 324 -2.74 -14.31 7.23
N ASP A 325 -1.89 -14.45 6.21
CA ASP A 325 -0.54 -14.99 6.39
C ASP A 325 0.31 -14.09 7.31
N LYS A 326 0.17 -12.76 7.20
CA LYS A 326 0.83 -11.79 8.10
C LYS A 326 0.28 -11.85 9.54
N MET A 327 -0.99 -12.19 9.74
CA MET A 327 -1.62 -12.32 11.07
C MET A 327 -1.22 -13.61 11.80
N VAL A 328 -0.85 -14.66 11.09
CA VAL A 328 -0.54 -15.99 11.66
C VAL A 328 0.51 -15.95 12.79
N PRO A 329 1.65 -15.24 12.67
CA PRO A 329 2.67 -15.21 13.73
C PRO A 329 2.14 -14.67 15.06
N ASP A 330 1.31 -13.64 15.03
CA ASP A 330 0.74 -13.02 16.23
C ASP A 330 -0.30 -13.94 16.89
N ILE A 331 -1.15 -14.58 16.07
CA ILE A 331 -2.10 -15.61 16.54
C ILE A 331 -1.31 -16.75 17.19
N ASP A 332 -0.26 -17.26 16.57
CA ASP A 332 0.58 -18.33 17.13
C ASP A 332 1.27 -17.91 18.42
N SER A 333 1.72 -16.67 18.49
CA SER A 333 2.31 -16.10 19.70
C SER A 333 1.28 -16.07 20.85
N LYS A 334 0.06 -15.64 20.54
CA LYS A 334 -1.05 -15.62 21.52
C LYS A 334 -1.41 -17.02 22.00
N ILE A 335 -1.47 -18.00 21.08
CA ILE A 335 -1.71 -19.41 21.42
C ILE A 335 -0.61 -19.94 22.33
N ARG A 336 0.66 -19.69 22.01
CA ARG A 336 1.79 -20.15 22.86
C ARG A 336 1.74 -19.53 24.23
N TRP A 337 1.36 -18.25 24.33
CA TRP A 337 1.18 -17.58 25.60
C TRP A 337 0.06 -18.23 26.42
N ASP A 338 -1.07 -18.58 25.79
CA ASP A 338 -2.22 -19.23 26.45
C ASP A 338 -1.90 -20.67 26.90
N ILE A 339 -1.16 -21.45 26.08
CA ILE A 339 -0.64 -22.77 26.44
C ILE A 339 0.24 -22.70 27.69
N GLY A 340 1.13 -21.70 27.77
CA GLY A 340 2.07 -21.51 28.89
C GLY A 340 3.10 -22.62 29.00
N GLY A 341 3.74 -22.70 30.21
CA GLY A 341 4.83 -23.65 30.46
C GLY A 341 6.18 -23.23 29.86
N ASP A 342 7.15 -24.13 29.91
CA ASP A 342 8.51 -23.85 29.42
C ASP A 342 8.64 -24.03 27.91
N GLU A 343 7.86 -24.96 27.35
CA GLU A 343 7.80 -25.23 25.90
C GLU A 343 6.34 -25.39 25.45
N GLN A 344 6.04 -24.98 24.20
CA GLN A 344 4.71 -25.07 23.64
C GLN A 344 4.73 -25.73 22.26
N ARG A 345 3.74 -26.58 21.99
CA ARG A 345 3.49 -27.19 20.69
C ARG A 345 2.06 -26.93 20.27
N ILE A 346 1.90 -26.34 19.10
CA ILE A 346 0.59 -26.19 18.44
C ILE A 346 0.46 -27.33 17.45
N HIS A 347 -0.58 -28.17 17.61
CA HIS A 347 -0.83 -29.30 16.71
C HIS A 347 -1.82 -28.93 15.61
N SER A 348 -2.87 -28.22 15.98
CA SER A 348 -3.88 -27.72 15.06
C SER A 348 -4.45 -26.41 15.55
N LYS A 349 -4.89 -25.60 14.61
CA LYS A 349 -5.63 -24.37 14.88
C LYS A 349 -6.64 -24.12 13.77
N THR A 350 -7.75 -23.48 14.11
CA THR A 350 -8.77 -23.01 13.19
C THR A 350 -9.11 -21.58 13.57
N THR A 351 -8.84 -20.65 12.64
CA THR A 351 -9.07 -19.22 12.83
C THR A 351 -10.31 -18.77 12.06
N TYR A 352 -11.20 -18.06 12.73
CA TYR A 352 -12.36 -17.38 12.17
C TYR A 352 -12.08 -15.89 12.16
N TYR A 353 -12.30 -15.25 11.01
CA TYR A 353 -12.12 -13.82 10.79
C TYR A 353 -13.50 -13.17 10.75
N GLN A 354 -13.70 -12.09 11.51
CA GLN A 354 -14.97 -11.38 11.66
C GLN A 354 -14.74 -9.88 11.54
N ASN A 355 -15.81 -9.12 11.27
CA ASN A 355 -15.80 -7.66 11.19
C ASN A 355 -14.66 -7.15 10.28
N ILE A 356 -14.50 -7.78 9.11
CA ILE A 356 -13.41 -7.47 8.21
C ILE A 356 -13.69 -6.13 7.56
N THR A 357 -12.80 -5.16 7.77
CA THR A 357 -12.79 -3.89 7.06
C THR A 357 -11.48 -3.72 6.28
N PHE A 358 -11.47 -2.78 5.35
CA PHE A 358 -10.30 -2.50 4.54
C PHE A 358 -10.23 -1.04 4.10
N LYS A 359 -9.04 -0.60 3.73
CA LYS A 359 -8.78 0.65 3.00
C LYS A 359 -7.89 0.38 1.79
N TYR A 360 -8.21 1.02 0.67
CA TYR A 360 -7.30 1.12 -0.48
C TYR A 360 -6.53 2.42 -0.37
N ILE A 361 -5.22 2.34 -0.14
CA ILE A 361 -4.36 3.50 0.10
C ILE A 361 -3.18 3.55 -0.85
N LEU A 362 -2.69 4.77 -1.08
CA LEU A 362 -1.48 5.02 -1.85
C LEU A 362 -0.35 5.47 -0.92
N LEU A 363 0.78 4.75 -0.96
CA LEU A 363 1.97 5.06 -0.17
C LEU A 363 3.10 5.61 -1.04
N PRO A 364 3.79 6.68 -0.60
CA PRO A 364 4.76 7.40 -1.40
C PRO A 364 6.14 6.76 -1.33
N VAL A 365 6.76 6.49 -2.45
CA VAL A 365 8.14 6.00 -2.53
C VAL A 365 8.94 6.80 -3.54
N TRP A 366 10.21 7.01 -3.24
CA TRP A 366 11.21 7.37 -4.23
C TRP A 366 11.83 6.10 -4.77
N ILE A 367 11.80 5.93 -6.10
CA ILE A 367 12.37 4.77 -6.77
C ILE A 367 13.45 5.21 -7.75
N SER A 368 14.50 4.41 -7.85
CA SER A 368 15.46 4.50 -8.95
C SER A 368 16.03 3.13 -9.28
N ALA A 369 16.39 2.99 -10.54
CA ALA A 369 17.10 1.82 -11.03
C ALA A 369 18.50 2.23 -11.50
N TYR A 370 19.50 1.42 -11.15
CA TYR A 370 20.87 1.63 -11.63
C TYR A 370 21.41 0.35 -12.26
N ARG A 371 22.22 0.52 -13.30
CA ARG A 371 22.86 -0.60 -13.99
C ARG A 371 24.28 -0.77 -13.50
N PHE A 372 24.59 -1.94 -12.98
CA PHE A 372 25.93 -2.29 -12.53
C PHE A 372 26.33 -3.68 -13.06
N LYS A 373 27.42 -3.78 -13.83
CA LYS A 373 27.89 -5.02 -14.46
C LYS A 373 26.76 -5.78 -15.19
N GLU A 374 26.08 -5.12 -16.11
CA GLU A 374 25.02 -5.68 -16.97
C GLU A 374 23.73 -6.11 -16.24
N ARG A 375 23.64 -5.92 -14.93
CA ARG A 375 22.42 -6.13 -14.14
C ARG A 375 21.82 -4.80 -13.72
N THR A 376 20.53 -4.71 -13.79
CA THR A 376 19.76 -3.60 -13.23
C THR A 376 19.46 -3.92 -11.76
N PHE A 377 19.72 -2.97 -10.90
CA PHE A 377 19.44 -3.02 -9.47
C PHE A 377 18.44 -1.89 -9.16
N GLN A 378 17.46 -2.20 -8.36
CA GLN A 378 16.46 -1.23 -7.92
C GLN A 378 16.66 -0.92 -6.44
N PHE A 379 16.37 0.31 -6.07
CA PHE A 379 16.25 0.70 -4.68
C PHE A 379 15.04 1.61 -4.50
N LEU A 380 14.49 1.54 -3.30
CA LEU A 380 13.32 2.25 -2.85
C LEU A 380 13.68 3.07 -1.63
N VAL A 381 13.11 4.26 -1.53
CA VAL A 381 13.18 5.08 -0.31
C VAL A 381 11.75 5.37 0.10
N ASN A 382 11.38 5.03 1.33
CA ASN A 382 10.12 5.44 1.92
C ASN A 382 10.09 6.98 1.95
N ALA A 383 9.21 7.58 1.17
CA ALA A 383 9.14 9.03 1.02
C ALA A 383 8.46 9.73 2.22
N ARG A 384 8.19 8.98 3.29
CA ARG A 384 7.68 9.50 4.57
C ARG A 384 8.74 9.45 5.66
N THR A 385 9.46 8.34 5.79
CA THR A 385 10.41 8.10 6.88
C THR A 385 11.88 8.18 6.46
N GLY A 386 12.17 8.06 5.16
CA GLY A 386 13.53 8.00 4.63
C GLY A 386 14.16 6.60 4.69
N GLU A 387 13.44 5.56 5.14
CA GLU A 387 13.94 4.17 5.12
C GLU A 387 14.29 3.73 3.71
N VAL A 388 15.44 3.06 3.54
CA VAL A 388 15.96 2.67 2.22
C VAL A 388 16.09 1.16 2.13
N GLN A 389 15.48 0.59 1.10
CA GLN A 389 15.59 -0.83 0.78
C GLN A 389 15.93 -1.04 -0.68
N GLY A 390 16.61 -2.14 -1.00
CA GLY A 390 16.92 -2.44 -2.39
C GLY A 390 17.92 -3.56 -2.61
N GLU A 391 18.07 -3.89 -3.86
CA GLU A 391 19.03 -4.87 -4.30
C GLU A 391 20.46 -4.34 -4.20
N ARG A 392 21.37 -5.20 -3.79
CA ARG A 392 22.79 -4.87 -3.66
C ARG A 392 23.68 -5.98 -4.22
N PRO A 393 24.67 -5.63 -5.03
CA PRO A 393 25.70 -6.57 -5.42
C PRO A 393 26.65 -6.83 -4.26
N TRP A 394 27.10 -8.08 -4.12
CA TRP A 394 28.08 -8.50 -3.13
C TRP A 394 29.50 -8.46 -3.69
N SER A 395 30.45 -8.03 -2.88
CA SER A 395 31.88 -8.07 -3.23
C SER A 395 32.51 -9.36 -2.76
N TRP A 396 32.63 -10.34 -3.64
CA TRP A 396 33.31 -11.61 -3.33
C TRP A 396 34.70 -11.40 -2.75
N ILE A 397 35.44 -10.37 -3.22
CA ILE A 397 36.78 -10.06 -2.70
C ILE A 397 36.72 -9.74 -1.20
N LYS A 398 35.80 -8.88 -0.77
CA LYS A 398 35.66 -8.51 0.64
C LYS A 398 35.22 -9.70 1.49
N ILE A 399 34.33 -10.54 0.97
CA ILE A 399 33.86 -11.74 1.65
C ILE A 399 35.01 -12.72 1.80
N THR A 400 35.77 -12.99 0.74
CA THR A 400 36.93 -13.89 0.78
C THR A 400 37.99 -13.42 1.77
N LEU A 401 38.30 -12.11 1.79
CA LEU A 401 39.24 -11.53 2.77
C LEU A 401 38.77 -11.71 4.20
N LEU A 402 37.49 -11.49 4.48
CA LEU A 402 36.90 -11.72 5.80
C LEU A 402 37.02 -13.19 6.23
N VAL A 403 36.68 -14.12 5.33
CA VAL A 403 36.78 -15.57 5.60
C VAL A 403 38.22 -15.97 5.90
N LEU A 404 39.18 -15.50 5.11
CA LEU A 404 40.61 -15.79 5.38
C LEU A 404 41.06 -15.19 6.73
N LEU A 405 40.59 -14.01 7.09
CA LEU A 405 40.92 -13.41 8.38
C LEU A 405 40.34 -14.22 9.55
N ILE A 406 39.10 -14.71 9.43
CA ILE A 406 38.47 -15.57 10.44
C ILE A 406 39.23 -16.88 10.57
N ILE A 407 39.63 -17.53 9.46
CA ILE A 407 40.42 -18.78 9.46
C ILE A 407 41.77 -18.54 10.16
N ALA A 408 42.47 -17.45 9.85
CA ALA A 408 43.72 -17.10 10.49
C ALA A 408 43.54 -16.87 12.00
N LEU A 409 42.48 -16.20 12.43
CA LEU A 409 42.17 -15.97 13.84
C LEU A 409 41.89 -17.28 14.59
N ILE A 410 41.08 -18.16 14.02
CA ILE A 410 40.79 -19.48 14.58
C ILE A 410 42.10 -20.31 14.67
N GLY A 411 42.90 -20.30 13.62
CA GLY A 411 44.20 -21.00 13.62
C GLY A 411 45.15 -20.50 14.71
N THR A 412 45.21 -19.20 14.95
CA THR A 412 46.02 -18.64 16.06
C THR A 412 45.49 -19.04 17.43
N ILE A 413 44.15 -19.00 17.64
CA ILE A 413 43.53 -19.43 18.90
C ILE A 413 43.81 -20.90 19.18
N VAL A 414 43.65 -21.81 18.19
CA VAL A 414 43.92 -23.24 18.32
C VAL A 414 45.40 -23.47 18.59
N TYR A 415 46.30 -22.75 17.92
CA TYR A 415 47.74 -22.86 18.16
C TYR A 415 48.10 -22.53 19.62
N PHE A 416 47.61 -21.41 20.16
CA PHE A 416 47.86 -21.01 21.56
C PHE A 416 47.13 -21.92 22.58
N ALA A 417 45.98 -22.48 22.25
CA ALA A 417 45.27 -23.41 23.13
C ALA A 417 45.93 -24.79 23.24
N ASN A 418 46.82 -25.16 22.29
CA ASN A 418 47.54 -26.43 22.26
C ASN A 418 49.00 -26.32 22.78
N GLN A 419 49.47 -25.13 23.18
CA GLN A 419 50.70 -24.91 23.92
C GLN A 419 50.44 -24.89 25.44
#